data_837a5bde0c2b955b6c1f741e7c49e653
#
_entry.id   837a5bde0c2b955b6c1f741e7c49e653
#
_cell.length_a   1.000
_cell.length_b   1.000
_cell.length_c   1.000
_cell.angle_alpha   90.00
_cell.angle_beta   90.00
_cell.angle_gamma   90.00
#
_symmetry.space_group_name_H-M   'P 1'
#
loop_
_entity.id
_entity.type
_entity.pdbx_description
1 polymer ?
#
loop_
_entity_poly.entity_id
_entity_poly.type
_entity_poly.pdbx_seq_one_letter_code
_entity_poly.pdbx_strand_id
1 'polypeptide(L)'
;MAELKEKLFSEFAPVSTEEWMAKITADLKGVPFEKKLVWKTGEGFNVNPFYRAEDIEGLKTTESLPGEFPYVRGTKKDNDWKVRQNIEVTCFKGANEKALDILNKGVTSLGFIIKGSDVNAENIATLLDGICPECVELNFNTCNCKAEMLIGILADYFKGKGADLEKCKGSVNYDPFKKPLVKGKENENWVEAAAAVLKAGAALPGYKVLAVNAFYFNNAGAYISQELGYALAWGNELLAKLTEAGQDATEVAKKIKFNFGISSNYFMEIAKFRAARWLWAEIVAAYNPACQCACKMHVHAQTSEWNMTVYDAHVNLLRSQTEAMSAALAGVDSITVRPFDKTYQTPDDFSERIARNQQLLLKEECHLDKVVDPSAGSYYVEVLTNSLADVAWKLFLEVEDKGGFGAEVASGEIQKAVNTSNEARKKAVATRREILLGTNQFPNFNEVAAEKIQNEAAGCCCGGGHNCGEATITTLDFSRGASEFEALRLATEKSGKTPKVFMLTIGNLAMRLARSQFSSNFFACAGYKVIDNLGFDTVEAGVEAAVEAGAEIVVLCSSDDEYAELAPAAYKALAGRAEFVVAGMPACMEDLKAVGIDQYVNVKSNVLETLKAFNVKLGIA
;
A
#
# COMPACT_ATOMS: atom_id res chain seq x y z
N MET A 1 -26.51 -43.77 -2.44
CA MET A 1 -26.70 -42.34 -2.68
C MET A 1 -27.72 -42.21 -3.80
N ALA A 2 -28.87 -41.56 -3.52
CA ALA A 2 -29.85 -41.27 -4.56
C ALA A 2 -29.23 -40.28 -5.55
N GLU A 3 -29.14 -40.65 -6.83
CA GLU A 3 -28.82 -39.71 -7.87
C GLU A 3 -29.90 -38.63 -7.89
N LEU A 4 -29.52 -37.40 -7.60
CA LEU A 4 -30.37 -36.22 -7.82
C LEU A 4 -30.55 -36.10 -9.34
N LYS A 5 -31.67 -36.62 -9.86
CA LYS A 5 -31.99 -36.60 -11.29
C LYS A 5 -32.44 -35.23 -11.81
N GLU A 6 -32.74 -34.28 -10.93
CA GLU A 6 -33.15 -32.94 -11.31
C GLU A 6 -32.07 -31.92 -10.93
N LYS A 7 -31.75 -31.02 -11.85
CA LYS A 7 -30.88 -29.90 -11.57
C LYS A 7 -31.58 -28.97 -10.59
N LEU A 8 -30.84 -28.47 -9.59
CA LEU A 8 -31.35 -27.41 -8.70
C LEU A 8 -31.79 -26.20 -9.54
N PHE A 9 -32.90 -25.58 -9.14
CA PHE A 9 -33.45 -24.39 -9.80
C PHE A 9 -33.92 -24.60 -11.25
N SER A 10 -34.27 -25.83 -11.64
CA SER A 10 -34.77 -26.13 -12.99
C SER A 10 -36.05 -25.40 -13.37
N GLU A 11 -36.81 -24.93 -12.37
CA GLU A 11 -38.01 -24.09 -12.54
C GLU A 11 -37.74 -22.64 -12.93
N PHE A 12 -36.49 -22.18 -12.82
CA PHE A 12 -36.06 -20.84 -13.21
C PHE A 12 -35.34 -20.90 -14.55
N ALA A 13 -35.83 -20.15 -15.52
CA ALA A 13 -35.20 -20.05 -16.83
C ALA A 13 -33.83 -19.32 -16.67
N PRO A 14 -32.78 -19.78 -17.36
CA PRO A 14 -31.51 -19.05 -17.41
C PRO A 14 -31.69 -17.66 -18.01
N VAL A 15 -31.16 -16.63 -17.36
CA VAL A 15 -31.17 -15.24 -17.85
C VAL A 15 -29.88 -15.00 -18.63
N SER A 16 -29.99 -14.57 -19.90
CA SER A 16 -28.82 -14.25 -20.73
C SER A 16 -28.16 -12.94 -20.30
N THR A 17 -26.92 -12.70 -20.75
CA THR A 17 -26.22 -11.44 -20.47
C THR A 17 -26.91 -10.27 -21.16
N GLU A 18 -27.47 -10.48 -22.36
CA GLU A 18 -28.25 -9.47 -23.07
C GLU A 18 -29.50 -9.05 -22.31
N GLU A 19 -30.25 -10.01 -21.76
CA GLU A 19 -31.44 -9.73 -20.94
C GLU A 19 -31.06 -8.99 -19.65
N TRP A 20 -29.95 -9.40 -19.00
CA TRP A 20 -29.42 -8.71 -17.82
C TRP A 20 -29.01 -7.27 -18.13
N MET A 21 -28.25 -7.06 -19.22
CA MET A 21 -27.82 -5.72 -19.65
C MET A 21 -29.00 -4.84 -20.08
N ALA A 22 -30.01 -5.40 -20.72
CA ALA A 22 -31.24 -4.69 -21.06
C ALA A 22 -31.96 -4.18 -19.81
N LYS A 23 -32.05 -5.01 -18.77
CA LYS A 23 -32.62 -4.62 -17.47
C LYS A 23 -31.82 -3.51 -16.79
N ILE A 24 -30.50 -3.63 -16.73
CA ILE A 24 -29.61 -2.59 -16.18
C ILE A 24 -29.80 -1.27 -16.92
N THR A 25 -29.81 -1.30 -18.26
CA THR A 25 -29.98 -0.11 -19.09
C THR A 25 -31.31 0.59 -18.81
N ALA A 26 -32.38 -0.18 -18.67
CA ALA A 26 -33.70 0.35 -18.29
C ALA A 26 -33.67 1.02 -16.90
N ASP A 27 -33.05 0.38 -15.91
CA ASP A 27 -32.95 0.88 -14.53
C ASP A 27 -32.06 2.14 -14.42
N LEU A 28 -31.06 2.28 -15.28
CA LEU A 28 -30.19 3.46 -15.36
C LEU A 28 -30.85 4.69 -15.99
N LYS A 29 -32.08 4.56 -16.54
CA LYS A 29 -32.88 5.67 -17.07
C LYS A 29 -32.11 6.59 -18.05
N GLY A 30 -31.33 5.99 -18.96
CA GLY A 30 -30.57 6.70 -19.99
C GLY A 30 -29.15 7.12 -19.57
N VAL A 31 -28.70 6.83 -18.37
CA VAL A 31 -27.30 7.02 -17.98
C VAL A 31 -26.46 5.87 -18.55
N PRO A 32 -25.36 6.13 -19.27
CA PRO A 32 -24.51 5.07 -19.80
C PRO A 32 -23.93 4.17 -18.72
N PHE A 33 -23.92 2.86 -18.97
CA PHE A 33 -23.39 1.82 -18.05
C PHE A 33 -21.96 2.09 -17.63
N GLU A 34 -21.06 2.38 -18.58
CA GLU A 34 -19.64 2.63 -18.36
C GLU A 34 -19.39 3.87 -17.48
N LYS A 35 -20.28 4.86 -17.59
CA LYS A 35 -20.16 6.10 -16.80
C LYS A 35 -20.59 5.91 -15.34
N LYS A 36 -21.60 5.05 -15.12
CA LYS A 36 -22.27 4.93 -13.82
C LYS A 36 -21.76 3.77 -12.97
N LEU A 37 -21.44 2.63 -13.59
CA LEU A 37 -21.19 1.37 -12.90
C LEU A 37 -19.77 0.84 -13.09
N VAL A 38 -19.08 1.17 -14.19
CA VAL A 38 -17.73 0.69 -14.44
C VAL A 38 -16.71 1.49 -13.62
N TRP A 39 -15.92 0.78 -12.82
CA TRP A 39 -14.85 1.40 -12.04
C TRP A 39 -13.62 1.64 -12.93
N LYS A 40 -13.28 2.91 -13.10
CA LYS A 40 -12.06 3.34 -13.80
C LYS A 40 -10.91 3.33 -12.80
N THR A 41 -10.07 2.32 -12.88
CA THR A 41 -8.91 2.16 -11.99
C THR A 41 -7.72 3.00 -12.45
N GLY A 42 -6.74 3.17 -11.57
CA GLY A 42 -5.42 3.68 -11.94
C GLY A 42 -4.49 2.61 -12.53
N GLU A 43 -4.94 1.34 -12.56
CA GLU A 43 -4.12 0.17 -12.93
C GLU A 43 -3.96 -0.02 -14.46
N GLY A 44 -4.56 0.85 -15.27
CA GLY A 44 -4.50 0.74 -16.73
C GLY A 44 -5.62 -0.07 -17.36
N PHE A 45 -6.57 -0.55 -16.58
CA PHE A 45 -7.78 -1.25 -17.05
C PHE A 45 -9.00 -0.87 -16.20
N ASN A 46 -10.20 -1.14 -16.75
CA ASN A 46 -11.46 -0.89 -16.09
C ASN A 46 -11.99 -2.17 -15.44
N VAL A 47 -12.75 -2.03 -14.35
CA VAL A 47 -13.37 -3.15 -13.64
C VAL A 47 -14.89 -3.02 -13.74
N ASN A 48 -15.54 -4.08 -14.23
CA ASN A 48 -16.98 -4.16 -14.33
C ASN A 48 -17.61 -4.44 -12.96
N PRO A 49 -18.87 -4.02 -12.74
CA PRO A 49 -19.57 -4.26 -11.48
C PRO A 49 -19.93 -5.73 -11.26
N PHE A 50 -19.90 -6.56 -12.29
CA PHE A 50 -20.12 -8.01 -12.24
C PHE A 50 -19.39 -8.70 -13.39
N TYR A 51 -19.12 -10.00 -13.20
CA TYR A 51 -18.59 -10.92 -14.19
C TYR A 51 -19.40 -12.23 -14.16
N ARG A 52 -19.46 -12.93 -15.29
CA ARG A 52 -20.21 -14.17 -15.48
C ARG A 52 -19.27 -15.29 -15.92
N ALA A 53 -19.83 -16.51 -16.09
CA ALA A 53 -19.06 -17.68 -16.50
C ALA A 53 -18.37 -17.49 -17.86
N GLU A 54 -19.01 -16.79 -18.78
CA GLU A 54 -18.46 -16.47 -20.11
C GLU A 54 -17.21 -15.58 -20.07
N ASP A 55 -17.09 -14.72 -19.04
CA ASP A 55 -15.93 -13.83 -18.89
C ASP A 55 -14.64 -14.58 -18.52
N ILE A 56 -14.74 -15.82 -18.05
CA ILE A 56 -13.58 -16.64 -17.69
C ILE A 56 -13.33 -17.78 -18.67
N GLU A 57 -14.13 -17.92 -19.72
CA GLU A 57 -13.93 -18.93 -20.75
C GLU A 57 -12.60 -18.69 -21.48
N GLY A 58 -11.75 -19.71 -21.53
CA GLY A 58 -10.43 -19.64 -22.19
C GLY A 58 -9.34 -18.89 -21.41
N LEU A 59 -9.59 -18.48 -20.17
CA LEU A 59 -8.55 -17.92 -19.30
C LEU A 59 -7.61 -19.02 -18.81
N LYS A 60 -6.30 -18.87 -19.07
CA LYS A 60 -5.26 -19.80 -18.60
C LYS A 60 -5.16 -19.91 -17.08
N THR A 61 -5.66 -18.92 -16.36
CA THR A 61 -5.64 -18.89 -14.89
C THR A 61 -6.48 -19.97 -14.24
N THR A 62 -7.43 -20.57 -14.96
CA THR A 62 -8.34 -21.62 -14.48
C THR A 62 -7.86 -23.05 -14.76
N GLU A 63 -6.78 -23.24 -15.53
CA GLU A 63 -6.37 -24.55 -16.06
C GLU A 63 -5.47 -25.36 -15.11
N SER A 64 -4.67 -24.68 -14.23
CA SER A 64 -3.68 -25.35 -13.37
C SER A 64 -4.20 -25.63 -11.96
N LEU A 65 -3.65 -26.66 -11.32
CA LEU A 65 -3.89 -26.97 -9.89
C LEU A 65 -2.85 -26.29 -8.98
N PRO A 66 -3.12 -26.17 -7.66
CA PRO A 66 -2.15 -25.67 -6.70
C PRO A 66 -0.83 -26.46 -6.74
N GLY A 67 0.28 -25.74 -6.82
CA GLY A 67 1.62 -26.31 -6.88
C GLY A 67 2.07 -26.79 -8.27
N GLU A 68 1.24 -26.64 -9.30
CA GLU A 68 1.55 -26.98 -10.70
C GLU A 68 1.92 -25.74 -11.51
N PHE A 69 2.81 -25.94 -12.50
CA PHE A 69 3.17 -24.90 -13.46
C PHE A 69 1.91 -24.43 -14.22
N PRO A 70 1.75 -23.13 -14.45
CA PRO A 70 2.65 -22.01 -14.19
C PRO A 70 2.48 -21.33 -12.80
N TYR A 71 2.03 -22.05 -11.80
CA TYR A 71 1.93 -21.64 -10.38
C TYR A 71 0.97 -20.50 -10.09
N VAL A 72 0.00 -20.22 -10.94
CA VAL A 72 -1.06 -19.22 -10.71
C VAL A 72 -1.68 -19.40 -9.31
N ARG A 73 -2.01 -20.65 -8.99
CA ARG A 73 -2.70 -21.05 -7.77
C ARG A 73 -1.78 -21.35 -6.60
N GLY A 74 -0.51 -20.92 -6.68
CA GLY A 74 0.48 -21.12 -5.62
C GLY A 74 1.59 -22.09 -5.98
N THR A 75 2.74 -21.94 -5.32
CA THR A 75 3.94 -22.77 -5.53
C THR A 75 4.00 -24.00 -4.61
N LYS A 76 3.09 -24.06 -3.63
CA LYS A 76 2.98 -25.11 -2.59
C LYS A 76 1.62 -25.81 -2.66
N LYS A 77 1.52 -26.97 -1.97
CA LYS A 77 0.27 -27.72 -1.79
C LYS A 77 -0.48 -27.36 -0.51
N ASP A 78 0.10 -26.48 0.31
CA ASP A 78 -0.46 -25.93 1.53
C ASP A 78 -0.38 -24.41 1.50
N ASN A 79 -1.06 -23.77 2.43
CA ASN A 79 -1.05 -22.31 2.60
C ASN A 79 -0.36 -21.88 3.91
N ASP A 80 0.59 -22.66 4.40
CA ASP A 80 1.36 -22.34 5.59
C ASP A 80 2.42 -21.27 5.31
N TRP A 81 2.07 -19.98 5.50
CA TRP A 81 3.02 -18.88 5.43
C TRP A 81 3.82 -18.74 6.72
N LYS A 82 5.03 -18.18 6.60
CA LYS A 82 5.87 -17.85 7.76
C LYS A 82 5.48 -16.50 8.34
N VAL A 83 5.19 -16.49 9.64
CA VAL A 83 4.93 -15.28 10.44
C VAL A 83 6.28 -14.61 10.68
N ARG A 84 6.57 -13.51 9.96
CA ARG A 84 7.85 -12.82 10.03
C ARG A 84 7.75 -11.55 10.87
N GLN A 85 8.73 -11.38 11.78
CA GLN A 85 8.97 -10.12 12.48
C GLN A 85 10.41 -9.67 12.27
N ASN A 86 10.59 -8.38 11.96
CA ASN A 86 11.92 -7.79 11.78
C ASN A 86 12.43 -7.18 13.09
N ILE A 87 13.75 -7.29 13.32
CA ILE A 87 14.46 -6.74 14.47
C ILE A 87 15.59 -5.84 13.96
N GLU A 88 15.57 -4.55 14.32
CA GLU A 88 16.70 -3.65 14.11
C GLU A 88 17.76 -3.94 15.16
N VAL A 89 18.95 -4.38 14.73
CA VAL A 89 20.02 -4.80 15.63
C VAL A 89 20.84 -3.57 16.03
N THR A 90 20.55 -3.03 17.21
CA THR A 90 21.34 -1.98 17.85
C THR A 90 22.30 -2.55 18.88
N CYS A 91 21.95 -3.68 19.51
CA CYS A 91 22.75 -4.47 20.42
C CYS A 91 22.51 -5.95 20.12
N PHE A 92 23.53 -6.75 19.88
CA PHE A 92 23.42 -8.14 19.45
C PHE A 92 22.78 -9.03 20.53
N LYS A 93 23.20 -8.85 21.80
CA LYS A 93 22.63 -9.59 22.92
C LYS A 93 21.14 -9.26 23.12
N GLY A 94 20.78 -7.97 23.13
CA GLY A 94 19.38 -7.56 23.27
C GLY A 94 18.52 -8.01 22.08
N ALA A 95 19.06 -8.01 20.85
CA ALA A 95 18.38 -8.52 19.66
C ALA A 95 18.18 -10.05 19.73
N ASN A 96 19.13 -10.80 20.28
CA ASN A 96 18.99 -12.23 20.53
C ASN A 96 17.91 -12.52 21.59
N GLU A 97 17.94 -11.83 22.72
CA GLU A 97 16.92 -11.95 23.77
C GLU A 97 15.51 -11.67 23.22
N LYS A 98 15.37 -10.60 22.42
CA LYS A 98 14.11 -10.28 21.72
C LYS A 98 13.73 -11.37 20.72
N ALA A 99 14.68 -11.90 19.95
CA ALA A 99 14.42 -12.97 18.98
C ALA A 99 13.88 -14.23 19.65
N LEU A 100 14.51 -14.68 20.74
CA LEU A 100 14.08 -15.83 21.51
C LEU A 100 12.69 -15.61 22.13
N ASP A 101 12.42 -14.42 22.64
CA ASP A 101 11.12 -14.06 23.21
C ASP A 101 10.00 -14.14 22.17
N ILE A 102 10.19 -13.54 20.99
CA ILE A 102 9.15 -13.52 19.94
C ILE A 102 8.96 -14.87 19.24
N LEU A 103 10.00 -15.72 19.18
CA LEU A 103 9.87 -17.11 18.71
C LEU A 103 8.92 -17.89 19.62
N ASN A 104 9.03 -17.72 20.95
CA ASN A 104 8.11 -18.33 21.91
C ASN A 104 6.67 -17.74 21.82
N LYS A 105 6.48 -16.68 21.06
CA LYS A 105 5.20 -15.99 20.85
C LYS A 105 4.64 -16.20 19.44
N GLY A 106 5.05 -17.26 18.73
CA GLY A 106 4.47 -17.69 17.46
C GLY A 106 5.14 -17.13 16.20
N VAL A 107 6.24 -16.38 16.31
CA VAL A 107 7.05 -16.01 15.15
C VAL A 107 7.77 -17.24 14.60
N THR A 108 7.75 -17.44 13.29
CA THR A 108 8.40 -18.57 12.60
C THR A 108 9.45 -18.13 11.60
N SER A 109 9.60 -16.82 11.41
CA SER A 109 10.60 -16.19 10.53
C SER A 109 11.14 -14.92 11.17
N LEU A 110 12.45 -14.84 11.34
CA LEU A 110 13.13 -13.67 11.88
C LEU A 110 13.80 -12.87 10.76
N GLY A 111 13.68 -11.54 10.81
CA GLY A 111 14.41 -10.63 9.95
C GLY A 111 15.34 -9.74 10.75
N PHE A 112 16.66 -9.84 10.55
CA PHE A 112 17.64 -9.01 11.23
C PHE A 112 18.14 -7.91 10.31
N ILE A 113 18.10 -6.66 10.79
CA ILE A 113 18.64 -5.49 10.10
C ILE A 113 19.92 -5.11 10.82
N ILE A 114 21.08 -5.37 10.17
CA ILE A 114 22.41 -5.26 10.77
C ILE A 114 23.21 -4.18 10.05
N LYS A 115 23.89 -3.30 10.78
CA LYS A 115 24.84 -2.34 10.19
C LYS A 115 26.03 -3.08 9.59
N GLY A 116 26.49 -2.68 8.40
CA GLY A 116 27.58 -3.36 7.72
C GLY A 116 28.89 -3.38 8.51
N SER A 117 29.18 -2.37 9.35
CA SER A 117 30.35 -2.31 10.25
C SER A 117 30.35 -3.44 11.27
N ASP A 118 29.18 -3.94 11.64
CA ASP A 118 28.99 -4.84 12.78
C ASP A 118 28.91 -6.32 12.34
N VAL A 119 29.05 -6.59 11.04
CA VAL A 119 29.05 -7.95 10.48
C VAL A 119 30.39 -8.62 10.74
N ASN A 120 30.43 -9.53 11.71
CA ASN A 120 31.56 -10.41 12.05
C ASN A 120 31.06 -11.69 12.72
N ALA A 121 31.93 -12.70 12.82
CA ALA A 121 31.55 -14.03 13.33
C ALA A 121 31.10 -14.01 14.79
N GLU A 122 31.70 -13.21 15.65
CA GLU A 122 31.36 -13.10 17.08
C GLU A 122 29.98 -12.51 17.29
N ASN A 123 29.69 -11.41 16.59
CA ASN A 123 28.40 -10.74 16.64
C ASN A 123 27.27 -11.65 16.11
N ILE A 124 27.51 -12.36 15.02
CA ILE A 124 26.53 -13.30 14.46
C ILE A 124 26.33 -14.50 15.40
N ALA A 125 27.39 -15.02 16.00
CA ALA A 125 27.26 -16.09 17.00
C ALA A 125 26.44 -15.65 18.20
N THR A 126 26.66 -14.42 18.71
CA THR A 126 25.87 -13.83 19.80
C THR A 126 24.40 -13.65 19.41
N LEU A 127 24.14 -13.15 18.18
CA LEU A 127 22.78 -12.90 17.68
C LEU A 127 21.96 -14.19 17.55
N LEU A 128 22.60 -15.28 17.15
CA LEU A 128 21.94 -16.55 16.84
C LEU A 128 22.05 -17.59 17.96
N ASP A 129 22.60 -17.22 19.10
CA ASP A 129 22.76 -18.18 20.22
C ASP A 129 21.38 -18.67 20.71
N GLY A 130 21.26 -19.98 20.89
CA GLY A 130 19.98 -20.62 21.29
C GLY A 130 18.91 -20.72 20.18
N ILE A 131 19.12 -20.19 18.99
CA ILE A 131 18.18 -20.27 17.87
C ILE A 131 18.49 -21.52 17.02
N CYS A 132 17.49 -22.37 16.77
CA CYS A 132 17.59 -23.54 15.89
C CYS A 132 17.48 -23.11 14.41
N PRO A 133 18.56 -23.14 13.60
CA PRO A 133 18.51 -22.64 12.23
C PRO A 133 17.72 -23.54 11.25
N GLU A 134 17.48 -24.80 11.62
CA GLU A 134 16.63 -25.72 10.82
C GLU A 134 15.14 -25.50 11.06
N CYS A 135 14.77 -24.91 12.20
CA CYS A 135 13.38 -24.75 12.62
C CYS A 135 12.82 -23.36 12.29
N VAL A 136 13.70 -22.36 12.22
CA VAL A 136 13.36 -20.94 12.04
C VAL A 136 13.91 -20.42 10.72
N GLU A 137 13.07 -19.75 9.94
CA GLU A 137 13.54 -19.03 8.77
C GLU A 137 14.30 -17.76 9.19
N LEU A 138 15.60 -17.64 8.82
CA LEU A 138 16.47 -16.55 9.24
C LEU A 138 16.82 -15.65 8.05
N ASN A 139 16.43 -14.39 8.14
CA ASN A 139 16.59 -13.42 7.06
C ASN A 139 17.46 -12.25 7.54
N PHE A 140 18.38 -11.80 6.68
CA PHE A 140 19.35 -10.78 7.02
C PHE A 140 19.34 -9.65 5.99
N ASN A 141 19.34 -8.42 6.47
CA ASN A 141 19.48 -7.21 5.69
C ASN A 141 20.69 -6.41 6.21
N THR A 142 21.68 -6.20 5.35
CA THR A 142 22.88 -5.44 5.69
C THR A 142 23.37 -4.63 4.49
N CYS A 143 24.53 -3.97 4.58
CA CYS A 143 25.19 -3.36 3.42
C CYS A 143 25.54 -4.43 2.38
N ASN A 144 25.24 -4.19 1.11
CA ASN A 144 25.53 -5.12 0.01
C ASN A 144 27.01 -5.59 0.00
N CYS A 145 27.94 -4.70 0.33
CA CYS A 145 29.38 -5.03 0.41
C CYS A 145 29.74 -6.06 1.50
N LYS A 146 28.81 -6.39 2.38
CA LYS A 146 28.98 -7.38 3.45
C LYS A 146 28.16 -8.65 3.23
N ALA A 147 27.35 -8.72 2.18
CA ALA A 147 26.48 -9.85 1.93
C ALA A 147 27.26 -11.17 1.72
N GLU A 148 28.29 -11.18 0.90
CA GLU A 148 29.16 -12.34 0.68
C GLU A 148 29.81 -12.83 1.98
N MET A 149 30.43 -11.90 2.74
CA MET A 149 31.04 -12.21 4.04
C MET A 149 30.03 -12.81 5.02
N LEU A 150 28.83 -12.21 5.10
CA LEU A 150 27.78 -12.67 6.00
C LEU A 150 27.31 -14.10 5.65
N ILE A 151 27.16 -14.42 4.37
CA ILE A 151 26.80 -15.77 3.91
C ILE A 151 27.87 -16.80 4.38
N GLY A 152 29.17 -16.48 4.22
CA GLY A 152 30.26 -17.33 4.70
C GLY A 152 30.18 -17.57 6.22
N ILE A 153 30.03 -16.48 6.99
CA ILE A 153 29.89 -16.56 8.46
C ILE A 153 28.69 -17.43 8.87
N LEU A 154 27.55 -17.27 8.19
CA LEU A 154 26.35 -18.09 8.49
C LEU A 154 26.58 -19.55 8.18
N ALA A 155 27.19 -19.88 7.03
CA ALA A 155 27.49 -21.26 6.66
C ALA A 155 28.43 -21.93 7.67
N ASP A 156 29.48 -21.22 8.10
CA ASP A 156 30.44 -21.75 9.09
C ASP A 156 29.79 -21.88 10.47
N TYR A 157 28.94 -20.94 10.89
CA TYR A 157 28.22 -21.00 12.15
C TYR A 157 27.25 -22.19 12.19
N PHE A 158 26.46 -22.40 11.13
CA PHE A 158 25.50 -23.52 11.07
C PHE A 158 26.22 -24.87 11.03
N LYS A 159 27.31 -24.99 10.27
CA LYS A 159 28.17 -26.19 10.28
C LYS A 159 28.75 -26.43 11.68
N GLY A 160 29.25 -25.39 12.35
CA GLY A 160 29.79 -25.47 13.70
C GLY A 160 28.77 -25.90 14.75
N LYS A 161 27.48 -25.62 14.54
CA LYS A 161 26.35 -26.10 15.36
C LYS A 161 25.88 -27.51 14.96
N GLY A 162 26.43 -28.12 13.90
CA GLY A 162 26.01 -29.44 13.40
C GLY A 162 24.67 -29.42 12.68
N ALA A 163 24.21 -28.26 12.20
CA ALA A 163 22.95 -28.14 11.48
C ALA A 163 23.00 -28.73 10.06
N ASP A 164 21.90 -29.34 9.64
CA ASP A 164 21.69 -29.76 8.25
C ASP A 164 21.40 -28.54 7.37
N LEU A 165 22.38 -28.13 6.55
CA LEU A 165 22.29 -26.94 5.72
C LEU A 165 21.15 -26.98 4.68
N GLU A 166 20.71 -28.16 4.25
CA GLU A 166 19.55 -28.31 3.36
C GLU A 166 18.24 -27.90 4.03
N LYS A 167 18.15 -28.04 5.36
CA LYS A 167 16.99 -27.64 6.14
C LYS A 167 17.02 -26.17 6.57
N CYS A 168 18.21 -25.55 6.60
CA CYS A 168 18.36 -24.14 6.95
C CYS A 168 17.76 -23.25 5.85
N LYS A 169 16.72 -22.51 6.18
CA LYS A 169 16.03 -21.61 5.24
C LYS A 169 16.15 -20.15 5.67
N GLY A 170 16.20 -19.26 4.69
CA GLY A 170 16.29 -17.84 4.96
C GLY A 170 16.70 -17.02 3.75
N SER A 171 17.20 -15.83 4.03
CA SER A 171 17.74 -14.96 2.99
C SER A 171 18.83 -14.03 3.50
N VAL A 172 19.76 -13.67 2.62
CA VAL A 172 20.63 -12.51 2.75
C VAL A 172 20.25 -11.54 1.62
N ASN A 173 19.76 -10.37 1.99
CA ASN A 173 19.09 -9.44 1.07
C ASN A 173 20.12 -8.62 0.27
N TYR A 174 20.80 -9.23 -0.73
CA TYR A 174 21.63 -8.49 -1.68
C TYR A 174 20.73 -7.84 -2.72
N ASP A 175 20.75 -6.50 -2.78
CA ASP A 175 19.91 -5.66 -3.64
C ASP A 175 20.78 -4.64 -4.38
N PRO A 176 21.09 -4.87 -5.66
CA PRO A 176 21.95 -3.96 -6.43
C PRO A 176 21.28 -2.62 -6.76
N PHE A 177 19.94 -2.55 -6.78
CA PHE A 177 19.20 -1.38 -7.23
C PHE A 177 18.68 -0.48 -6.12
N LYS A 178 18.82 -0.86 -4.84
CA LYS A 178 18.46 0.01 -3.71
C LYS A 178 19.17 1.37 -3.79
N LYS A 179 20.47 1.35 -4.11
CA LYS A 179 21.29 2.55 -4.11
C LYS A 179 20.84 3.56 -5.18
N PRO A 180 20.63 3.20 -6.47
CA PRO A 180 20.09 4.13 -7.45
C PRO A 180 18.63 4.52 -7.19
N LEU A 181 17.75 3.59 -6.80
CA LEU A 181 16.33 3.88 -6.57
C LEU A 181 16.08 4.81 -5.38
N VAL A 182 16.83 4.63 -4.28
CA VAL A 182 16.57 5.31 -2.99
C VAL A 182 17.54 6.45 -2.71
N LYS A 183 18.81 6.34 -3.18
CA LYS A 183 19.86 7.32 -2.90
C LYS A 183 20.31 8.10 -4.13
N GLY A 184 19.81 7.77 -5.31
CA GLY A 184 20.15 8.43 -6.57
C GLY A 184 21.62 8.26 -6.98
N LYS A 185 22.26 7.14 -6.65
CA LYS A 185 23.67 6.87 -6.95
C LYS A 185 23.83 5.57 -7.71
N GLU A 186 24.68 5.57 -8.71
CA GLU A 186 25.00 4.37 -9.49
C GLU A 186 25.65 3.27 -8.66
N ASN A 187 25.54 2.04 -9.16
CA ASN A 187 26.16 0.84 -8.64
C ASN A 187 26.86 0.09 -9.78
N GLU A 188 28.07 0.53 -10.13
CA GLU A 188 28.75 0.14 -11.37
C GLU A 188 29.07 -1.36 -11.47
N ASN A 189 29.60 -1.99 -10.43
CA ASN A 189 30.08 -3.38 -10.47
C ASN A 189 29.12 -4.37 -9.81
N TRP A 190 27.83 -4.16 -9.99
CA TRP A 190 26.84 -4.98 -9.29
C TRP A 190 26.76 -6.42 -9.81
N VAL A 191 27.08 -6.68 -11.08
CA VAL A 191 27.01 -8.03 -11.69
C VAL A 191 28.08 -8.94 -11.08
N GLU A 192 29.33 -8.47 -11.00
CA GLU A 192 30.44 -9.22 -10.39
C GLU A 192 30.17 -9.47 -8.90
N ALA A 193 29.66 -8.45 -8.18
CA ALA A 193 29.32 -8.59 -6.77
C ALA A 193 28.15 -9.56 -6.57
N ALA A 194 27.13 -9.52 -7.43
CA ALA A 194 26.01 -10.47 -7.41
C ALA A 194 26.49 -11.91 -7.69
N ALA A 195 27.40 -12.10 -8.65
CA ALA A 195 27.99 -13.41 -8.97
C ALA A 195 28.79 -13.96 -7.77
N ALA A 196 29.55 -13.12 -7.07
CA ALA A 196 30.28 -13.51 -5.86
C ALA A 196 29.31 -13.93 -4.72
N VAL A 197 28.25 -13.15 -4.51
CA VAL A 197 27.19 -13.46 -3.55
C VAL A 197 26.46 -14.76 -3.91
N LEU A 198 26.16 -14.98 -5.18
CA LEU A 198 25.55 -16.22 -5.68
C LEU A 198 26.45 -17.44 -5.41
N LYS A 199 27.74 -17.32 -5.71
CA LYS A 199 28.74 -18.35 -5.45
C LYS A 199 28.85 -18.68 -3.95
N ALA A 200 28.94 -17.67 -3.10
CA ALA A 200 28.93 -17.85 -1.64
C ALA A 200 27.62 -18.52 -1.18
N GLY A 201 26.49 -18.15 -1.78
CA GLY A 201 25.17 -18.69 -1.51
C GLY A 201 24.99 -20.19 -1.83
N ALA A 202 25.90 -20.79 -2.61
CA ALA A 202 25.90 -22.24 -2.84
C ALA A 202 26.16 -23.05 -1.54
N ALA A 203 26.85 -22.44 -0.56
CA ALA A 203 27.10 -23.06 0.75
C ALA A 203 25.82 -23.20 1.60
N LEU A 204 24.75 -22.45 1.27
CA LEU A 204 23.46 -22.45 1.96
C LEU A 204 22.34 -22.74 0.93
N PRO A 205 22.05 -24.01 0.59
CA PRO A 205 21.13 -24.38 -0.48
C PRO A 205 19.72 -23.77 -0.30
N GLY A 206 19.19 -23.77 0.92
CA GLY A 206 17.88 -23.23 1.26
C GLY A 206 17.76 -21.70 1.32
N TYR A 207 18.90 -20.97 1.18
CA TYR A 207 18.91 -19.51 1.28
C TYR A 207 18.69 -18.83 -0.06
N LYS A 208 17.92 -17.73 -0.03
CA LYS A 208 17.79 -16.77 -1.13
C LYS A 208 18.78 -15.64 -0.90
N VAL A 209 19.60 -15.34 -1.91
CA VAL A 209 20.70 -14.37 -1.75
C VAL A 209 20.61 -13.17 -2.68
N LEU A 210 19.66 -13.19 -3.62
CA LEU A 210 19.35 -12.09 -4.53
C LEU A 210 17.95 -11.58 -4.23
N ALA A 211 17.77 -10.28 -4.07
CA ALA A 211 16.51 -9.68 -3.69
C ALA A 211 15.96 -8.72 -4.74
N VAL A 212 14.68 -8.89 -5.05
CA VAL A 212 13.85 -7.91 -5.75
C VAL A 212 12.97 -7.24 -4.71
N ASN A 213 13.32 -6.02 -4.32
CA ASN A 213 12.62 -5.27 -3.27
C ASN A 213 11.52 -4.38 -3.86
N ALA A 214 10.54 -4.98 -4.52
CA ALA A 214 9.44 -4.28 -5.21
C ALA A 214 8.60 -3.41 -4.27
N PHE A 215 8.59 -3.70 -2.96
CA PHE A 215 7.91 -2.86 -1.96
C PHE A 215 8.37 -1.40 -1.96
N TYR A 216 9.54 -1.08 -2.53
CA TYR A 216 9.93 0.33 -2.71
C TYR A 216 8.95 1.06 -3.61
N PHE A 217 8.51 0.42 -4.69
CA PHE A 217 7.52 1.02 -5.60
C PHE A 217 6.18 1.21 -4.92
N ASN A 218 5.71 0.20 -4.18
CA ASN A 218 4.48 0.29 -3.39
C ASN A 218 4.52 1.46 -2.39
N ASN A 219 5.60 1.54 -1.60
CA ASN A 219 5.78 2.60 -0.61
C ASN A 219 6.01 3.99 -1.24
N ALA A 220 6.44 4.05 -2.49
CA ALA A 220 6.55 5.29 -3.28
C ALA A 220 5.27 5.62 -4.07
N GLY A 221 4.16 4.93 -3.81
CA GLY A 221 2.86 5.23 -4.37
C GLY A 221 2.60 4.69 -5.77
N ALA A 222 3.39 3.73 -6.25
CA ALA A 222 3.11 3.02 -7.51
C ALA A 222 1.73 2.36 -7.49
N TYR A 223 1.13 2.21 -8.65
CA TYR A 223 0.00 1.31 -8.85
C TYR A 223 0.44 -0.16 -8.75
N ILE A 224 -0.49 -1.06 -8.47
CA ILE A 224 -0.23 -2.50 -8.30
C ILE A 224 0.37 -3.11 -9.59
N SER A 225 -0.15 -2.72 -10.74
CA SER A 225 0.34 -3.13 -12.06
C SER A 225 1.78 -2.67 -12.32
N GLN A 226 2.15 -1.46 -11.86
CA GLN A 226 3.52 -0.95 -11.96
C GLN A 226 4.48 -1.70 -11.03
N GLU A 227 4.09 -1.91 -9.76
CA GLU A 227 4.89 -2.71 -8.83
C GLU A 227 5.20 -4.09 -9.42
N LEU A 228 4.18 -4.75 -9.98
CA LEU A 228 4.33 -6.07 -10.59
C LEU A 228 5.22 -6.04 -11.83
N GLY A 229 4.95 -5.16 -12.79
CA GLY A 229 5.72 -5.08 -14.03
C GLY A 229 7.20 -4.76 -13.79
N TYR A 230 7.49 -3.80 -12.91
CA TYR A 230 8.88 -3.46 -12.55
C TYR A 230 9.55 -4.55 -11.71
N ALA A 231 8.81 -5.29 -10.86
CA ALA A 231 9.37 -6.43 -10.14
C ALA A 231 9.80 -7.55 -11.09
N LEU A 232 9.00 -7.84 -12.12
CA LEU A 232 9.34 -8.83 -13.15
C LEU A 232 10.56 -8.41 -13.96
N ALA A 233 10.63 -7.15 -14.38
CA ALA A 233 11.79 -6.60 -15.10
C ALA A 233 13.05 -6.64 -14.22
N TRP A 234 12.94 -6.29 -12.94
CA TRP A 234 14.06 -6.40 -11.99
C TRP A 234 14.53 -7.84 -11.81
N GLY A 235 13.60 -8.78 -11.64
CA GLY A 235 13.92 -10.21 -11.56
C GLY A 235 14.61 -10.73 -12.83
N ASN A 236 14.10 -10.33 -14.01
CA ASN A 236 14.69 -10.69 -15.30
C ASN A 236 16.08 -10.06 -15.48
N GLU A 237 16.29 -8.82 -15.10
CA GLU A 237 17.62 -8.17 -15.15
C GLU A 237 18.67 -8.96 -14.36
N LEU A 238 18.32 -9.40 -13.12
CA LEU A 238 19.21 -10.26 -12.33
C LEU A 238 19.50 -11.58 -13.05
N LEU A 239 18.45 -12.22 -13.60
CA LEU A 239 18.56 -13.50 -14.28
C LEU A 239 19.38 -13.38 -15.57
N ALA A 240 19.07 -12.41 -16.41
CA ALA A 240 19.74 -12.18 -17.70
C ALA A 240 21.23 -11.85 -17.50
N LYS A 241 21.53 -10.83 -16.68
CA LYS A 241 22.92 -10.35 -16.49
C LYS A 241 23.82 -11.38 -15.83
N LEU A 242 23.31 -12.15 -14.87
CA LEU A 242 24.08 -13.23 -14.26
C LEU A 242 24.27 -14.42 -15.21
N THR A 243 23.31 -14.73 -16.05
CA THR A 243 23.41 -15.75 -17.08
C THR A 243 24.42 -15.33 -18.17
N GLU A 244 24.37 -14.06 -18.63
CA GLU A 244 25.36 -13.48 -19.53
C GLU A 244 26.79 -13.54 -18.92
N ALA A 245 26.91 -13.39 -17.60
CA ALA A 245 28.17 -13.54 -16.86
C ALA A 245 28.58 -15.01 -16.61
N GLY A 246 27.89 -15.98 -17.20
CA GLY A 246 28.23 -17.40 -17.16
C GLY A 246 27.69 -18.18 -15.96
N GLN A 247 26.72 -17.61 -15.19
CA GLN A 247 26.06 -18.35 -14.13
C GLN A 247 24.93 -19.22 -14.71
N ASP A 248 24.64 -20.35 -14.05
CA ASP A 248 23.52 -21.23 -14.46
C ASP A 248 22.16 -20.57 -14.13
N ALA A 249 21.30 -20.42 -15.14
CA ALA A 249 20.00 -19.77 -14.99
C ALA A 249 19.10 -20.46 -13.94
N THR A 250 19.19 -21.80 -13.81
CA THR A 250 18.47 -22.56 -12.79
C THR A 250 18.88 -22.15 -11.39
N GLU A 251 20.18 -22.04 -11.16
CA GLU A 251 20.71 -21.69 -9.84
C GLU A 251 20.45 -20.21 -9.52
N VAL A 252 20.56 -19.30 -10.50
CA VAL A 252 20.19 -17.89 -10.32
C VAL A 252 18.73 -17.76 -9.93
N ALA A 253 17.81 -18.34 -10.70
CA ALA A 253 16.37 -18.24 -10.43
C ALA A 253 15.99 -18.80 -9.06
N LYS A 254 16.58 -19.93 -8.63
CA LYS A 254 16.37 -20.49 -7.29
C LYS A 254 16.81 -19.57 -6.15
N LYS A 255 17.74 -18.66 -6.38
CA LYS A 255 18.32 -17.78 -5.36
C LYS A 255 17.67 -16.38 -5.30
N ILE A 256 16.74 -16.07 -6.19
CA ILE A 256 15.98 -14.82 -6.18
C ILE A 256 14.81 -14.92 -5.19
N LYS A 257 14.61 -13.83 -4.43
CA LYS A 257 13.47 -13.59 -3.54
C LYS A 257 12.79 -12.28 -3.91
N PHE A 258 11.48 -12.34 -4.09
CA PHE A 258 10.65 -11.16 -4.34
C PHE A 258 10.04 -10.67 -3.02
N ASN A 259 10.27 -9.40 -2.70
CA ASN A 259 9.71 -8.73 -1.54
C ASN A 259 8.71 -7.67 -2.05
N PHE A 260 7.42 -7.95 -1.95
CA PHE A 260 6.34 -7.08 -2.39
C PHE A 260 5.73 -6.27 -1.25
N GLY A 261 5.19 -5.08 -1.56
CA GLY A 261 4.25 -4.38 -0.70
C GLY A 261 2.85 -4.98 -0.80
N ILE A 262 1.99 -4.68 0.15
CA ILE A 262 0.57 -5.03 0.13
C ILE A 262 -0.21 -3.75 0.36
N SER A 263 -0.96 -3.29 -0.63
CA SER A 263 -1.80 -2.11 -0.54
C SER A 263 -3.21 -2.43 -0.02
N SER A 264 -4.05 -1.40 0.09
CA SER A 264 -5.41 -1.55 0.62
C SER A 264 -6.41 -2.16 -0.35
N ASN A 265 -6.06 -2.36 -1.63
CA ASN A 265 -6.98 -2.89 -2.63
C ASN A 265 -7.03 -4.41 -2.59
N TYR A 266 -7.88 -4.94 -1.73
CA TYR A 266 -7.93 -6.33 -1.30
C TYR A 266 -7.89 -7.39 -2.43
N PHE A 267 -8.82 -7.30 -3.39
CA PHE A 267 -8.90 -8.29 -4.48
C PHE A 267 -7.82 -8.09 -5.54
N MET A 268 -7.41 -6.84 -5.79
CA MET A 268 -6.29 -6.56 -6.69
C MET A 268 -4.98 -7.11 -6.15
N GLU A 269 -4.75 -7.06 -4.83
CA GLU A 269 -3.57 -7.65 -4.20
C GLU A 269 -3.56 -9.17 -4.30
N ILE A 270 -4.70 -9.83 -4.13
CA ILE A 270 -4.81 -11.27 -4.38
C ILE A 270 -4.46 -11.58 -5.85
N ALA A 271 -5.03 -10.84 -6.78
CA ALA A 271 -4.78 -10.99 -8.21
C ALA A 271 -3.30 -10.72 -8.56
N LYS A 272 -2.66 -9.72 -7.93
CA LYS A 272 -1.23 -9.42 -8.11
C LYS A 272 -0.34 -10.63 -7.83
N PHE A 273 -0.50 -11.28 -6.69
CA PHE A 273 0.34 -12.42 -6.35
C PHE A 273 0.08 -13.65 -7.22
N ARG A 274 -1.15 -13.85 -7.68
CA ARG A 274 -1.49 -14.89 -8.66
C ARG A 274 -0.82 -14.61 -10.00
N ALA A 275 -0.95 -13.39 -10.53
CA ALA A 275 -0.30 -12.95 -11.78
C ALA A 275 1.24 -12.97 -11.66
N ALA A 276 1.81 -12.55 -10.54
CA ALA A 276 3.25 -12.54 -10.30
C ALA A 276 3.87 -13.93 -10.45
N ARG A 277 3.28 -14.95 -9.82
CA ARG A 277 3.78 -16.32 -9.92
C ARG A 277 3.68 -16.87 -11.34
N TRP A 278 2.57 -16.60 -12.01
CA TRP A 278 2.35 -17.02 -13.39
C TRP A 278 3.41 -16.42 -14.32
N LEU A 279 3.49 -15.08 -14.36
CA LEU A 279 4.39 -14.40 -15.30
C LEU A 279 5.86 -14.69 -15.01
N TRP A 280 6.26 -14.79 -13.74
CA TRP A 280 7.61 -15.19 -13.37
C TRP A 280 7.94 -16.61 -13.82
N ALA A 281 6.99 -17.54 -13.68
CA ALA A 281 7.20 -18.92 -14.13
C ALA A 281 7.44 -18.99 -15.64
N GLU A 282 6.71 -18.22 -16.44
CA GLU A 282 6.90 -18.14 -17.90
C GLU A 282 8.24 -17.49 -18.26
N ILE A 283 8.63 -16.40 -17.56
CA ILE A 283 9.95 -15.77 -17.76
C ILE A 283 11.07 -16.77 -17.51
N VAL A 284 11.07 -17.46 -16.37
CA VAL A 284 12.14 -18.42 -16.05
C VAL A 284 12.11 -19.62 -17.00
N ALA A 285 10.94 -20.11 -17.41
CA ALA A 285 10.81 -21.20 -18.34
C ALA A 285 11.46 -20.90 -19.71
N ALA A 286 11.46 -19.63 -20.16
CA ALA A 286 12.12 -19.20 -21.39
C ALA A 286 13.64 -19.35 -21.36
N TYR A 287 14.25 -19.42 -20.17
CA TYR A 287 15.69 -19.73 -20.01
C TYR A 287 16.00 -21.23 -20.01
N ASN A 288 15.02 -22.11 -20.23
CA ASN A 288 15.18 -23.56 -20.25
C ASN A 288 15.89 -24.12 -19.00
N PRO A 289 15.41 -23.88 -17.78
CA PRO A 289 16.06 -24.33 -16.57
C PRO A 289 16.09 -25.85 -16.48
N ALA A 290 17.15 -26.39 -15.87
CA ALA A 290 17.33 -27.86 -15.70
C ALA A 290 16.24 -28.50 -14.81
N CYS A 291 15.54 -27.68 -14.02
CA CYS A 291 14.46 -28.11 -13.12
C CYS A 291 13.31 -27.10 -13.17
N GLN A 292 12.08 -27.58 -13.39
CA GLN A 292 10.88 -26.75 -13.31
C GLN A 292 10.69 -26.11 -11.92
N CYS A 293 11.33 -26.65 -10.88
CA CYS A 293 11.31 -26.05 -9.55
C CYS A 293 11.94 -24.64 -9.49
N ALA A 294 12.82 -24.29 -10.45
CA ALA A 294 13.41 -22.96 -10.58
C ALA A 294 12.38 -21.90 -11.01
N CYS A 295 11.30 -22.31 -11.69
CA CYS A 295 10.22 -21.40 -12.11
C CYS A 295 9.33 -20.94 -10.95
N LYS A 296 9.49 -21.48 -9.73
CA LYS A 296 8.72 -21.10 -8.56
C LYS A 296 9.19 -19.77 -8.01
N MET A 297 8.34 -18.75 -8.05
CA MET A 297 8.60 -17.48 -7.38
C MET A 297 8.55 -17.66 -5.87
N HIS A 298 9.57 -17.19 -5.16
CA HIS A 298 9.56 -17.10 -3.69
C HIS A 298 9.15 -15.69 -3.28
N VAL A 299 8.04 -15.56 -2.55
CA VAL A 299 7.39 -14.29 -2.26
C VAL A 299 7.37 -14.00 -0.76
N HIS A 300 8.00 -12.89 -0.38
CA HIS A 300 7.77 -12.24 0.91
C HIS A 300 6.88 -11.02 0.71
N ALA A 301 5.85 -10.84 1.53
CA ALA A 301 4.96 -9.70 1.48
C ALA A 301 5.04 -8.87 2.77
N GLN A 302 4.96 -7.55 2.65
CA GLN A 302 4.88 -6.64 3.79
C GLN A 302 3.79 -5.61 3.59
N THR A 303 3.08 -5.25 4.66
CA THR A 303 2.02 -4.23 4.61
C THR A 303 2.58 -2.87 4.19
N SER A 304 1.79 -2.10 3.44
CA SER A 304 2.18 -0.81 2.86
C SER A 304 2.44 0.26 3.92
N GLU A 305 3.41 1.13 3.66
CA GLU A 305 3.60 2.35 4.45
C GLU A 305 2.88 3.56 3.80
N TRP A 306 2.59 3.50 2.50
CA TRP A 306 2.02 4.63 1.76
C TRP A 306 0.64 5.06 2.26
N ASN A 307 -0.21 4.11 2.67
CA ASN A 307 -1.56 4.35 3.15
C ASN A 307 -1.66 4.48 4.69
N MET A 308 -0.55 4.38 5.42
CA MET A 308 -0.53 4.61 6.86
C MET A 308 -0.68 6.10 7.19
N THR A 309 -1.33 6.39 8.31
CA THR A 309 -1.64 7.75 8.76
C THR A 309 -1.10 8.02 10.16
N VAL A 310 -0.80 9.30 10.44
CA VAL A 310 -0.44 9.78 11.78
C VAL A 310 -1.70 10.05 12.60
N TYR A 311 -2.70 10.69 11.98
CA TYR A 311 -4.00 10.90 12.60
C TYR A 311 -4.84 9.65 12.52
N ASP A 312 -5.62 9.41 13.57
CA ASP A 312 -6.43 8.21 13.75
C ASP A 312 -5.59 6.93 13.53
N ALA A 313 -4.40 6.93 14.14
CA ALA A 313 -3.36 5.93 13.88
C ALA A 313 -3.80 4.49 14.16
N HIS A 314 -4.78 4.28 15.07
CA HIS A 314 -5.32 2.95 15.33
C HIS A 314 -6.07 2.36 14.13
N VAL A 315 -6.54 3.18 13.18
CA VAL A 315 -7.12 2.70 11.91
C VAL A 315 -6.05 1.99 11.06
N ASN A 316 -4.76 2.26 11.26
CA ASN A 316 -3.68 1.52 10.62
C ASN A 316 -3.70 0.02 10.99
N LEU A 317 -4.22 -0.35 12.17
CA LEU A 317 -4.44 -1.76 12.55
C LEU A 317 -5.44 -2.44 11.63
N LEU A 318 -6.52 -1.75 11.29
CA LEU A 318 -7.56 -2.26 10.40
C LEU A 318 -7.04 -2.39 8.96
N ARG A 319 -6.25 -1.41 8.50
CA ARG A 319 -5.60 -1.44 7.19
C ARG A 319 -4.65 -2.62 7.07
N SER A 320 -3.69 -2.72 7.99
CA SER A 320 -2.69 -3.79 7.97
C SER A 320 -3.30 -5.19 8.16
N GLN A 321 -4.44 -5.32 8.86
CA GLN A 321 -5.16 -6.59 8.99
C GLN A 321 -5.70 -7.05 7.63
N THR A 322 -6.39 -6.17 6.88
CA THR A 322 -6.94 -6.53 5.57
C THR A 322 -5.86 -6.74 4.52
N GLU A 323 -4.77 -5.99 4.59
CA GLU A 323 -3.58 -6.17 3.75
C GLU A 323 -2.95 -7.55 4.00
N ALA A 324 -2.67 -7.90 5.26
CA ALA A 324 -2.12 -9.19 5.62
C ALA A 324 -3.06 -10.35 5.21
N MET A 325 -4.38 -10.14 5.34
CA MET A 325 -5.38 -11.12 4.93
C MET A 325 -5.35 -11.38 3.42
N SER A 326 -5.24 -10.33 2.58
CA SER A 326 -5.14 -10.50 1.13
C SER A 326 -3.90 -11.28 0.71
N ALA A 327 -2.75 -11.01 1.35
CA ALA A 327 -1.51 -11.73 1.10
C ALA A 327 -1.58 -13.21 1.55
N ALA A 328 -2.20 -13.48 2.71
CA ALA A 328 -2.41 -14.83 3.22
C ALA A 328 -3.28 -15.66 2.26
N LEU A 329 -4.41 -15.11 1.81
CA LEU A 329 -5.30 -15.75 0.84
C LEU A 329 -4.64 -15.94 -0.54
N ALA A 330 -3.76 -15.02 -0.92
CA ALA A 330 -2.99 -15.12 -2.14
C ALA A 330 -1.84 -16.14 -2.10
N GLY A 331 -1.55 -16.74 -0.95
CA GLY A 331 -0.59 -17.83 -0.82
C GLY A 331 0.88 -17.43 -0.88
N VAL A 332 1.25 -16.30 -0.27
CA VAL A 332 2.65 -15.86 -0.16
C VAL A 332 3.45 -16.77 0.79
N ASP A 333 4.79 -16.76 0.71
CA ASP A 333 5.65 -17.61 1.54
C ASP A 333 5.85 -17.07 2.95
N SER A 334 5.90 -15.76 3.11
CA SER A 334 6.03 -15.11 4.41
C SER A 334 5.42 -13.71 4.41
N ILE A 335 4.97 -13.25 5.58
CA ILE A 335 4.35 -11.93 5.76
C ILE A 335 5.04 -11.18 6.90
N THR A 336 5.26 -9.88 6.70
CA THR A 336 5.58 -8.92 7.76
C THR A 336 4.47 -7.88 7.84
N VAL A 337 3.85 -7.75 9.01
CA VAL A 337 2.92 -6.66 9.32
C VAL A 337 3.69 -5.52 9.96
N ARG A 338 3.53 -4.31 9.41
CA ARG A 338 4.12 -3.09 9.98
C ARG A 338 3.33 -2.66 11.22
N PRO A 339 3.97 -2.34 12.33
CA PRO A 339 3.31 -1.76 13.49
C PRO A 339 2.58 -0.46 13.16
N PHE A 340 1.41 -0.24 13.74
CA PHE A 340 0.50 0.87 13.41
C PHE A 340 1.08 2.26 13.71
N ASP A 341 2.02 2.34 14.62
CA ASP A 341 2.66 3.55 15.12
C ASP A 341 3.96 3.93 14.38
N LYS A 342 4.39 3.12 13.41
CA LYS A 342 5.64 3.31 12.65
C LYS A 342 5.75 4.68 11.98
N THR A 343 4.63 5.33 11.68
CA THR A 343 4.59 6.63 11.00
C THR A 343 4.97 7.80 11.90
N TYR A 344 4.90 7.67 13.23
CA TYR A 344 5.11 8.79 14.15
C TYR A 344 6.07 8.49 15.30
N GLN A 345 6.38 7.21 15.55
CA GLN A 345 7.36 6.82 16.57
C GLN A 345 8.12 5.54 16.18
N THR A 346 9.18 5.24 16.91
CA THR A 346 9.79 3.91 16.87
C THR A 346 8.82 2.92 17.53
N PRO A 347 8.43 1.84 16.83
CA PRO A 347 7.52 0.84 17.40
C PRO A 347 8.00 0.30 18.75
N ASP A 348 7.07 0.14 19.66
CA ASP A 348 7.29 -0.47 20.97
C ASP A 348 6.82 -1.93 21.02
N ASP A 349 7.01 -2.58 22.16
CA ASP A 349 6.62 -4.00 22.36
C ASP A 349 5.11 -4.22 22.21
N PHE A 350 4.28 -3.19 22.52
CA PHE A 350 2.84 -3.28 22.37
C PHE A 350 2.44 -3.27 20.90
N SER A 351 2.91 -2.29 20.13
CA SER A 351 2.58 -2.15 18.71
C SER A 351 3.13 -3.32 17.88
N GLU A 352 4.34 -3.79 18.17
CA GLU A 352 4.93 -4.98 17.56
C GLU A 352 4.14 -6.25 17.88
N ARG A 353 3.68 -6.39 19.14
CA ARG A 353 2.83 -7.51 19.55
C ARG A 353 1.52 -7.55 18.78
N ILE A 354 0.87 -6.40 18.62
CA ILE A 354 -0.39 -6.32 17.85
C ILE A 354 -0.13 -6.70 16.38
N ALA A 355 0.91 -6.15 15.76
CA ALA A 355 1.28 -6.46 14.38
C ALA A 355 1.53 -7.96 14.15
N ARG A 356 2.22 -8.64 15.09
CA ARG A 356 2.41 -10.08 15.06
C ARG A 356 1.08 -10.84 15.24
N ASN A 357 0.27 -10.43 16.22
CA ASN A 357 -0.98 -11.09 16.53
C ASN A 357 -2.01 -10.99 15.39
N GLN A 358 -1.96 -9.97 14.54
CA GLN A 358 -2.78 -9.89 13.33
C GLN A 358 -2.57 -11.11 12.44
N GLN A 359 -1.32 -11.54 12.20
CA GLN A 359 -1.03 -12.74 11.41
C GLN A 359 -1.44 -14.03 12.13
N LEU A 360 -1.19 -14.11 13.45
CA LEU A 360 -1.57 -15.28 14.24
C LEU A 360 -3.09 -15.46 14.27
N LEU A 361 -3.86 -14.38 14.38
CA LEU A 361 -5.32 -14.41 14.30
C LEU A 361 -5.78 -14.99 12.96
N LEU A 362 -5.21 -14.50 11.83
CA LEU A 362 -5.53 -15.02 10.50
C LEU A 362 -5.22 -16.52 10.35
N LYS A 363 -4.18 -17.00 11.03
CA LYS A 363 -3.74 -18.39 10.96
C LYS A 363 -4.49 -19.30 11.94
N GLU A 364 -4.53 -18.93 13.22
CA GLU A 364 -4.99 -19.81 14.30
C GLU A 364 -6.51 -19.73 14.55
N GLU A 365 -7.12 -18.54 14.35
CA GLU A 365 -8.56 -18.34 14.56
C GLU A 365 -9.35 -18.34 13.25
N CYS A 366 -8.85 -17.67 12.21
CA CYS A 366 -9.52 -17.61 10.91
C CYS A 366 -9.20 -18.83 10.01
N HIS A 367 -8.18 -19.62 10.36
CA HIS A 367 -7.78 -20.84 9.64
C HIS A 367 -7.50 -20.63 8.15
N LEU A 368 -6.97 -19.46 7.74
CA LEU A 368 -6.68 -19.15 6.34
C LEU A 368 -5.50 -19.98 5.78
N ASP A 369 -4.71 -20.62 6.64
CA ASP A 369 -3.64 -21.55 6.30
C ASP A 369 -4.14 -22.93 5.81
N LYS A 370 -5.43 -23.23 5.97
CA LYS A 370 -6.01 -24.55 5.63
C LYS A 370 -6.47 -24.66 4.18
N VAL A 371 -6.55 -23.55 3.45
CA VAL A 371 -7.08 -23.52 2.07
C VAL A 371 -6.08 -22.86 1.15
N VAL A 372 -5.75 -23.52 0.05
CA VAL A 372 -4.87 -22.99 -1.00
C VAL A 372 -5.71 -22.29 -2.05
N ASP A 373 -5.37 -21.05 -2.38
CA ASP A 373 -6.02 -20.23 -3.41
C ASP A 373 -7.57 -20.29 -3.38
N PRO A 374 -8.20 -19.89 -2.26
CA PRO A 374 -9.66 -19.93 -2.13
C PRO A 374 -10.39 -18.99 -3.10
N SER A 375 -9.66 -18.08 -3.73
CA SER A 375 -10.17 -17.14 -4.73
C SER A 375 -10.31 -17.75 -6.13
N ALA A 376 -9.75 -18.93 -6.37
CA ALA A 376 -9.84 -19.62 -7.66
C ALA A 376 -11.29 -19.94 -8.01
N GLY A 377 -11.64 -19.73 -9.30
CA GLY A 377 -12.99 -19.91 -9.82
C GLY A 377 -13.95 -18.74 -9.53
N SER A 378 -13.53 -17.73 -8.78
CA SER A 378 -14.24 -16.45 -8.71
C SER A 378 -14.08 -15.70 -10.02
N TYR A 379 -15.18 -15.49 -10.76
CA TYR A 379 -15.15 -14.76 -12.03
C TYR A 379 -14.42 -13.43 -11.90
N TYR A 380 -14.71 -12.70 -10.82
CA TYR A 380 -14.09 -11.41 -10.52
C TYR A 380 -12.57 -11.51 -10.35
N VAL A 381 -12.08 -12.43 -9.52
CA VAL A 381 -10.64 -12.56 -9.25
C VAL A 381 -9.88 -13.14 -10.44
N GLU A 382 -10.48 -14.08 -11.19
CA GLU A 382 -9.84 -14.61 -12.40
C GLU A 382 -9.65 -13.52 -13.46
N VAL A 383 -10.67 -12.71 -13.72
CA VAL A 383 -10.58 -11.58 -14.67
C VAL A 383 -9.58 -10.52 -14.17
N LEU A 384 -9.58 -10.18 -12.87
CA LEU A 384 -8.58 -9.26 -12.33
C LEU A 384 -7.15 -9.81 -12.48
N THR A 385 -6.94 -11.11 -12.23
CA THR A 385 -5.64 -11.76 -12.38
C THR A 385 -5.12 -11.64 -13.81
N ASN A 386 -5.98 -11.93 -14.79
CA ASN A 386 -5.64 -11.83 -16.19
C ASN A 386 -5.37 -10.38 -16.62
N SER A 387 -6.25 -9.44 -16.24
CA SER A 387 -6.09 -8.03 -16.58
C SER A 387 -4.80 -7.42 -16.00
N LEU A 388 -4.48 -7.74 -14.74
CA LEU A 388 -3.21 -7.31 -14.12
C LEU A 388 -2.00 -7.96 -14.83
N ALA A 389 -2.09 -9.24 -15.18
CA ALA A 389 -1.03 -9.93 -15.90
C ALA A 389 -0.77 -9.26 -17.25
N ASP A 390 -1.81 -8.93 -18.01
CA ASP A 390 -1.69 -8.28 -19.31
C ASP A 390 -1.01 -6.89 -19.22
N VAL A 391 -1.41 -6.07 -18.26
CA VAL A 391 -0.82 -4.74 -18.08
C VAL A 391 0.63 -4.82 -17.58
N ALA A 392 0.87 -5.68 -16.59
CA ALA A 392 2.22 -5.88 -16.05
C ALA A 392 3.19 -6.47 -17.09
N TRP A 393 2.69 -7.39 -17.93
CA TRP A 393 3.48 -7.97 -19.02
C TRP A 393 3.85 -6.93 -20.09
N LYS A 394 2.91 -6.07 -20.47
CA LYS A 394 3.20 -4.95 -21.39
C LYS A 394 4.27 -4.03 -20.81
N LEU A 395 4.13 -3.65 -19.55
CA LEU A 395 5.12 -2.80 -18.88
C LEU A 395 6.49 -3.47 -18.79
N PHE A 396 6.52 -4.79 -18.50
CA PHE A 396 7.75 -5.58 -18.52
C PHE A 396 8.43 -5.51 -19.89
N LEU A 397 7.69 -5.78 -20.97
CA LEU A 397 8.22 -5.72 -22.35
C LEU A 397 8.71 -4.29 -22.71
N GLU A 398 7.99 -3.24 -22.32
CA GLU A 398 8.41 -1.86 -22.55
C GLU A 398 9.75 -1.53 -21.86
N VAL A 399 9.99 -2.07 -20.67
CA VAL A 399 11.27 -1.91 -19.95
C VAL A 399 12.38 -2.68 -20.67
N GLU A 400 12.12 -3.91 -21.09
CA GLU A 400 13.11 -4.75 -21.83
C GLU A 400 13.48 -4.10 -23.17
N ASP A 401 12.51 -3.59 -23.94
CA ASP A 401 12.73 -2.90 -25.22
C ASP A 401 13.60 -1.63 -25.08
N LYS A 402 13.61 -1.02 -23.90
CA LYS A 402 14.43 0.18 -23.59
C LYS A 402 15.81 -0.16 -23.01
N GLY A 403 16.21 -1.41 -23.01
CA GLY A 403 17.52 -1.88 -22.58
C GLY A 403 17.54 -2.52 -21.18
N GLY A 404 16.39 -2.85 -20.63
CA GLY A 404 16.22 -3.56 -19.37
C GLY A 404 16.08 -2.67 -18.14
N PHE A 405 15.82 -3.30 -17.01
CA PHE A 405 15.54 -2.61 -15.76
C PHE A 405 16.72 -1.75 -15.28
N GLY A 406 17.96 -2.24 -15.43
CA GLY A 406 19.15 -1.51 -15.02
C GLY A 406 19.33 -0.20 -15.76
N ALA A 407 19.11 -0.18 -17.08
CA ALA A 407 19.19 1.02 -17.92
C ALA A 407 18.10 2.05 -17.57
N GLU A 408 16.87 1.62 -17.40
CA GLU A 408 15.73 2.47 -17.05
C GLU A 408 15.83 3.05 -15.61
N VAL A 409 16.45 2.33 -14.68
CA VAL A 409 16.77 2.85 -13.34
C VAL A 409 17.92 3.86 -13.40
N ALA A 410 18.97 3.60 -14.19
CA ALA A 410 20.10 4.51 -14.33
C ALA A 410 19.70 5.83 -15.02
N SER A 411 18.79 5.79 -15.99
CA SER A 411 18.21 7.00 -16.63
C SER A 411 17.22 7.74 -15.71
N GLY A 412 16.71 7.09 -14.65
CA GLY A 412 15.71 7.63 -13.74
C GLY A 412 14.27 7.57 -14.27
N GLU A 413 14.01 6.91 -15.40
CA GLU A 413 12.68 6.86 -16.02
C GLU A 413 11.67 6.05 -15.17
N ILE A 414 12.09 4.93 -14.56
CA ILE A 414 11.24 4.15 -13.63
C ILE A 414 10.87 5.03 -12.42
N GLN A 415 11.83 5.73 -11.83
CA GLN A 415 11.56 6.59 -10.69
C GLN A 415 10.59 7.72 -11.03
N LYS A 416 10.77 8.37 -12.19
CA LYS A 416 9.85 9.40 -12.68
C LYS A 416 8.44 8.85 -12.91
N ALA A 417 8.31 7.68 -13.51
CA ALA A 417 7.01 7.05 -13.75
C ALA A 417 6.27 6.74 -12.44
N VAL A 418 6.97 6.19 -11.44
CA VAL A 418 6.42 5.91 -10.11
C VAL A 418 6.06 7.21 -9.38
N ASN A 419 6.94 8.22 -9.40
CA ASN A 419 6.67 9.51 -8.77
C ASN A 419 5.45 10.20 -9.40
N THR A 420 5.28 10.12 -10.73
CA THR A 420 4.09 10.63 -11.42
C THR A 420 2.82 9.93 -10.95
N SER A 421 2.87 8.62 -10.72
CA SER A 421 1.74 7.87 -10.15
C SER A 421 1.45 8.30 -8.71
N ASN A 422 2.49 8.54 -7.89
CA ASN A 422 2.33 9.05 -6.53
C ASN A 422 1.65 10.43 -6.53
N GLU A 423 2.09 11.35 -7.39
CA GLU A 423 1.47 12.67 -7.54
C GLU A 423 -0.01 12.57 -7.96
N ALA A 424 -0.33 11.68 -8.92
CA ALA A 424 -1.70 11.46 -9.35
C ALA A 424 -2.58 10.93 -8.19
N ARG A 425 -2.07 10.00 -7.39
CA ARG A 425 -2.76 9.45 -6.21
C ARG A 425 -2.91 10.50 -5.10
N LYS A 426 -1.88 11.30 -4.81
CA LYS A 426 -1.97 12.43 -3.87
C LYS A 426 -3.04 13.44 -4.32
N LYS A 427 -3.13 13.73 -5.62
CA LYS A 427 -4.20 14.57 -6.18
C LYS A 427 -5.58 13.92 -5.99
N ALA A 428 -5.68 12.60 -6.14
CA ALA A 428 -6.91 11.87 -5.86
C ALA A 428 -7.29 11.95 -4.37
N VAL A 429 -6.31 11.84 -3.45
CA VAL A 429 -6.51 12.05 -2.01
C VAL A 429 -6.93 13.50 -1.72
N ALA A 430 -6.28 14.50 -2.31
CA ALA A 430 -6.60 15.92 -2.14
C ALA A 430 -8.05 16.26 -2.55
N THR A 431 -8.59 15.54 -3.53
CA THR A 431 -9.96 15.73 -4.05
C THR A 431 -10.98 14.69 -3.53
N ARG A 432 -10.60 13.87 -2.54
CA ARG A 432 -11.43 12.77 -2.01
C ARG A 432 -11.88 11.72 -3.03
N ARG A 433 -11.18 11.58 -4.16
CA ARG A 433 -11.38 10.47 -5.10
C ARG A 433 -10.72 9.20 -4.58
N GLU A 434 -9.61 9.33 -3.86
CA GLU A 434 -9.01 8.28 -3.03
C GLU A 434 -9.19 8.67 -1.56
N ILE A 435 -9.82 7.81 -0.77
CA ILE A 435 -10.17 8.10 0.61
C ILE A 435 -9.15 7.47 1.54
N LEU A 436 -8.60 8.27 2.44
CA LEU A 436 -7.84 7.85 3.60
C LEU A 436 -8.65 8.18 4.85
N LEU A 437 -9.27 7.16 5.42
CA LEU A 437 -10.14 7.29 6.58
C LEU A 437 -9.38 7.90 7.76
N GLY A 438 -10.00 8.85 8.45
CA GLY A 438 -9.36 9.58 9.54
C GLY A 438 -8.48 10.76 9.09
N THR A 439 -8.18 10.87 7.79
CA THR A 439 -7.31 11.91 7.22
C THR A 439 -8.10 12.91 6.36
N ASN A 440 -8.57 12.49 5.19
CA ASN A 440 -9.34 13.34 4.28
C ASN A 440 -10.85 13.07 4.33
N GLN A 441 -11.27 12.06 5.08
CA GLN A 441 -12.67 11.68 5.30
C GLN A 441 -12.84 11.14 6.71
N PHE A 442 -13.91 11.55 7.40
CA PHE A 442 -14.24 11.18 8.78
C PHE A 442 -13.07 11.34 9.75
N PRO A 443 -12.42 12.52 9.83
CA PRO A 443 -11.32 12.74 10.77
C PRO A 443 -11.85 12.70 12.21
N ASN A 444 -11.01 12.29 13.15
CA ASN A 444 -11.30 12.46 14.58
C ASN A 444 -11.18 13.94 14.93
N PHE A 445 -12.31 14.56 15.29
CA PHE A 445 -12.40 16.02 15.50
C PHE A 445 -11.62 16.52 16.72
N ASN A 446 -11.35 15.64 17.69
CA ASN A 446 -10.74 15.99 18.97
C ASN A 446 -9.28 15.51 19.10
N GLU A 447 -8.73 14.91 18.04
CA GLU A 447 -7.37 14.38 18.08
C GLU A 447 -6.33 15.47 17.84
N VAL A 448 -5.27 15.46 18.64
CA VAL A 448 -4.05 16.26 18.49
C VAL A 448 -2.87 15.29 18.36
N ALA A 449 -2.05 15.48 17.34
CA ALA A 449 -0.94 14.58 17.04
C ALA A 449 0.45 15.23 17.22
N ALA A 450 0.55 16.55 17.32
CA ALA A 450 1.83 17.26 17.38
C ALA A 450 2.76 16.76 18.51
N GLU A 451 2.20 16.39 19.67
CA GLU A 451 2.96 15.87 20.82
C GLU A 451 3.34 14.38 20.70
N LYS A 452 2.64 13.63 19.82
CA LYS A 452 2.89 12.19 19.64
C LYS A 452 4.05 11.92 18.69
N ILE A 453 4.39 12.88 17.82
CA ILE A 453 5.40 12.68 16.77
C ILE A 453 6.79 12.79 17.38
N GLN A 454 7.44 11.66 17.59
CA GLN A 454 8.80 11.55 18.11
C GLN A 454 9.87 11.58 17.02
N ASN A 455 9.49 11.27 15.77
CA ASN A 455 10.40 11.20 14.62
C ASN A 455 10.16 12.41 13.72
N GLU A 456 10.99 13.43 13.78
CA GLU A 456 10.94 14.59 12.86
C GLU A 456 11.23 14.22 11.40
N ALA A 457 11.63 13.01 11.12
CA ALA A 457 11.94 12.54 9.78
C ALA A 457 11.73 11.04 9.61
N ALA A 458 10.50 10.57 9.73
CA ALA A 458 10.13 9.24 9.21
C ALA A 458 10.07 9.24 7.66
N GLY A 459 10.88 10.08 7.01
CA GLY A 459 10.97 10.20 5.56
C GLY A 459 12.12 9.41 4.92
N CYS A 460 12.99 8.77 5.70
CA CYS A 460 14.10 8.01 5.15
C CYS A 460 14.30 6.69 5.87
N CYS A 461 13.94 5.58 5.23
CA CYS A 461 14.24 4.22 5.70
C CYS A 461 15.74 3.85 5.62
N CYS A 462 16.63 4.83 5.45
CA CYS A 462 18.08 4.67 5.54
C CYS A 462 18.54 5.16 6.91
N GLY A 463 18.41 4.34 7.95
CA GLY A 463 19.05 4.62 9.24
C GLY A 463 20.55 4.87 9.07
N GLY A 464 21.01 6.09 9.36
CA GLY A 464 22.41 6.42 9.51
C GLY A 464 22.86 7.63 8.68
N GLY A 465 23.19 8.72 9.37
CA GLY A 465 23.84 9.89 8.82
C GLY A 465 25.19 9.56 8.20
N HIS A 466 25.18 9.30 6.91
CA HIS A 466 26.35 9.44 6.07
C HIS A 466 26.10 10.60 5.12
N ASN A 467 27.08 11.50 5.04
CA ASN A 467 27.23 12.55 4.04
C ASN A 467 27.11 11.90 2.64
N CYS A 468 25.88 11.70 2.17
CA CYS A 468 25.64 11.23 0.82
C CYS A 468 25.82 12.47 -0.06
N GLY A 469 26.91 12.53 -0.85
CA GLY A 469 27.07 13.55 -1.90
C GLY A 469 25.81 13.63 -2.78
N GLU A 470 25.67 14.70 -3.55
CA GLU A 470 24.50 14.98 -4.38
C GLU A 470 24.05 13.76 -5.19
N ALA A 471 22.73 13.55 -5.26
CA ALA A 471 22.13 12.51 -6.07
C ALA A 471 22.33 12.85 -7.55
N THR A 472 22.81 11.90 -8.33
CA THR A 472 23.02 12.06 -9.78
C THR A 472 21.85 11.51 -10.59
N ILE A 473 21.01 10.67 -9.99
CA ILE A 473 19.84 10.02 -10.58
C ILE A 473 18.60 10.43 -9.77
N THR A 474 17.47 10.62 -10.43
CA THR A 474 16.17 10.83 -9.78
C THR A 474 15.90 9.68 -8.81
N THR A 475 15.40 9.98 -7.61
CA THR A 475 15.01 9.00 -6.60
C THR A 475 13.51 8.77 -6.55
N LEU A 476 13.09 7.66 -5.94
CA LEU A 476 11.69 7.45 -5.57
C LEU A 476 11.26 8.44 -4.48
N ASP A 477 10.05 8.98 -4.62
CA ASP A 477 9.41 9.81 -3.59
C ASP A 477 8.61 8.91 -2.63
N PHE A 478 9.07 8.80 -1.39
CA PHE A 478 8.42 8.01 -0.35
C PHE A 478 7.42 8.80 0.50
N SER A 479 6.96 9.97 0.02
CA SER A 479 5.90 10.70 0.71
C SER A 479 4.59 9.91 0.65
N ARG A 480 3.97 9.73 1.82
CA ARG A 480 2.73 8.95 1.99
C ARG A 480 1.52 9.72 1.45
N GLY A 481 0.45 8.99 1.12
CA GLY A 481 -0.80 9.58 0.66
C GLY A 481 -1.41 10.59 1.65
N ALA A 482 -1.19 10.42 2.95
CA ALA A 482 -1.67 11.30 4.01
C ALA A 482 -0.79 12.55 4.26
N SER A 483 0.47 12.55 3.81
CA SER A 483 1.50 13.50 4.25
C SER A 483 1.10 14.98 4.12
N GLU A 484 0.41 15.37 3.06
CA GLU A 484 0.02 16.76 2.85
C GLU A 484 -1.13 17.21 3.78
N PHE A 485 -2.13 16.34 4.03
CA PHE A 485 -3.17 16.62 5.02
C PHE A 485 -2.63 16.63 6.43
N GLU A 486 -1.70 15.76 6.73
CA GLU A 486 -1.02 15.73 8.02
C GLU A 486 -0.22 17.01 8.25
N ALA A 487 0.54 17.47 7.25
CA ALA A 487 1.26 18.73 7.32
C ALA A 487 0.32 19.93 7.53
N LEU A 488 -0.82 19.96 6.82
CA LEU A 488 -1.84 20.99 6.98
C LEU A 488 -2.40 21.02 8.41
N ARG A 489 -2.83 19.88 8.94
CA ARG A 489 -3.40 19.77 10.28
C ARG A 489 -2.38 20.06 11.37
N LEU A 490 -1.15 19.56 11.22
CA LEU A 490 -0.04 19.87 12.12
C LEU A 490 0.32 21.36 12.14
N ALA A 491 0.24 22.05 11.01
CA ALA A 491 0.43 23.50 10.96
C ALA A 491 -0.64 24.22 11.81
N THR A 492 -1.90 23.80 11.71
CA THR A 492 -2.99 24.32 12.57
C THR A 492 -2.68 24.08 14.05
N GLU A 493 -2.34 22.86 14.45
CA GLU A 493 -2.03 22.52 15.85
C GLU A 493 -0.82 23.31 16.39
N LYS A 494 0.27 23.39 15.63
CA LYS A 494 1.51 24.11 16.00
C LYS A 494 1.32 25.62 16.08
N SER A 495 0.33 26.19 15.37
CA SER A 495 0.02 27.62 15.44
C SER A 495 -0.55 28.05 16.80
N GLY A 496 -1.02 27.10 17.62
CA GLY A 496 -1.75 27.37 18.86
C GLY A 496 -3.16 27.91 18.65
N LYS A 497 -3.60 28.06 17.38
CA LYS A 497 -4.96 28.49 17.04
C LYS A 497 -5.88 27.28 16.90
N THR A 498 -7.14 27.47 17.25
CA THR A 498 -8.21 26.48 17.03
C THR A 498 -9.36 27.16 16.31
N PRO A 499 -9.24 27.38 14.98
CA PRO A 499 -10.28 28.07 14.24
C PRO A 499 -11.64 27.39 14.40
N LYS A 500 -12.67 28.19 14.65
CA LYS A 500 -14.04 27.71 14.81
C LYS A 500 -14.81 27.88 13.51
N VAL A 501 -15.41 26.78 13.06
CA VAL A 501 -16.26 26.74 11.88
C VAL A 501 -17.69 26.47 12.29
N PHE A 502 -18.58 27.42 12.07
CA PHE A 502 -19.98 27.35 12.44
C PHE A 502 -20.84 26.91 11.25
N MET A 503 -21.65 25.86 11.43
CA MET A 503 -22.58 25.39 10.42
C MET A 503 -23.88 26.17 10.55
N LEU A 504 -24.07 27.20 9.72
CA LEU A 504 -25.32 27.95 9.65
C LEU A 504 -26.38 27.10 8.90
N THR A 505 -27.08 26.26 9.64
CA THR A 505 -28.09 25.33 9.11
C THR A 505 -29.46 25.99 9.09
N ILE A 506 -30.07 26.12 7.91
CA ILE A 506 -31.38 26.78 7.71
C ILE A 506 -32.11 26.16 6.51
N GLY A 507 -33.43 26.32 6.43
CA GLY A 507 -34.25 25.84 5.33
C GLY A 507 -34.52 24.34 5.34
N ASN A 508 -34.50 23.70 4.17
CA ASN A 508 -34.88 22.29 4.01
C ASN A 508 -34.10 21.36 4.93
N LEU A 509 -34.81 20.62 5.79
CA LEU A 509 -34.22 19.78 6.83
C LEU A 509 -33.23 18.74 6.30
N ALA A 510 -33.62 17.99 5.26
CA ALA A 510 -32.78 16.91 4.73
C ALA A 510 -31.49 17.48 4.10
N MET A 511 -31.62 18.56 3.34
CA MET A 511 -30.49 19.17 2.64
C MET A 511 -29.56 19.91 3.61
N ARG A 512 -30.07 20.68 4.58
CA ARG A 512 -29.23 21.37 5.56
C ARG A 512 -28.39 20.39 6.39
N LEU A 513 -28.97 19.22 6.79
CA LEU A 513 -28.24 18.19 7.53
C LEU A 513 -27.15 17.54 6.65
N ALA A 514 -27.46 17.19 5.39
CA ALA A 514 -26.47 16.62 4.48
C ALA A 514 -25.32 17.59 4.21
N ARG A 515 -25.62 18.88 4.02
CA ARG A 515 -24.62 19.93 3.79
C ARG A 515 -23.76 20.21 5.04
N SER A 516 -24.39 20.25 6.25
CA SER A 516 -23.68 20.40 7.51
C SER A 516 -22.71 19.23 7.73
N GLN A 517 -23.18 17.99 7.58
CA GLN A 517 -22.35 16.79 7.74
C GLN A 517 -21.16 16.78 6.77
N PHE A 518 -21.40 17.13 5.49
CA PHE A 518 -20.33 17.24 4.50
C PHE A 518 -19.30 18.29 4.89
N SER A 519 -19.77 19.49 5.25
CA SER A 519 -18.90 20.63 5.59
C SER A 519 -18.15 20.41 6.91
N SER A 520 -18.79 19.81 7.91
CA SER A 520 -18.14 19.41 9.17
C SER A 520 -16.95 18.49 8.93
N ASN A 521 -17.13 17.43 8.13
CA ASN A 521 -16.03 16.56 7.73
C ASN A 521 -14.98 17.26 6.90
N PHE A 522 -15.37 18.23 6.07
CA PHE A 522 -14.45 18.99 5.22
C PHE A 522 -13.46 19.82 6.07
N PHE A 523 -13.97 20.65 6.95
CA PHE A 523 -13.15 21.56 7.75
C PHE A 523 -12.40 20.87 8.89
N ALA A 524 -12.95 19.79 9.44
CA ALA A 524 -12.27 18.99 10.46
C ALA A 524 -10.99 18.33 9.95
N CYS A 525 -10.81 18.13 8.63
CA CYS A 525 -9.56 17.64 8.06
C CYS A 525 -8.36 18.56 8.31
N ALA A 526 -8.60 19.86 8.54
CA ALA A 526 -7.56 20.83 8.92
C ALA A 526 -7.40 20.97 10.44
N GLY A 527 -8.15 20.19 11.25
CA GLY A 527 -8.14 20.30 12.70
C GLY A 527 -8.95 21.48 13.24
N TYR A 528 -9.85 22.06 12.44
CA TYR A 528 -10.71 23.16 12.87
C TYR A 528 -11.83 22.63 13.79
N LYS A 529 -12.20 23.46 14.78
CA LYS A 529 -13.29 23.14 15.69
C LYS A 529 -14.64 23.40 15.04
N VAL A 530 -15.36 22.33 14.74
CA VAL A 530 -16.70 22.39 14.15
C VAL A 530 -17.75 22.70 15.23
N ILE A 531 -18.64 23.65 14.95
CA ILE A 531 -19.82 23.97 15.74
C ILE A 531 -21.03 23.69 14.90
N ASP A 532 -21.70 22.58 15.17
CA ASP A 532 -22.93 22.14 14.51
C ASP A 532 -24.15 22.46 15.41
N ASN A 533 -25.35 22.46 14.82
CA ASN A 533 -26.59 22.81 15.51
C ASN A 533 -27.81 22.15 14.85
N LEU A 534 -28.98 22.30 15.46
CA LEU A 534 -30.24 21.72 14.98
C LEU A 534 -30.92 22.55 13.87
N GLY A 535 -30.49 23.81 13.69
CA GLY A 535 -31.01 24.72 12.67
C GLY A 535 -31.64 25.97 13.26
N PHE A 536 -31.78 26.97 12.41
CA PHE A 536 -32.35 28.28 12.73
C PHE A 536 -33.59 28.56 11.90
N ASP A 537 -34.53 29.32 12.47
CA ASP A 537 -35.74 29.76 11.79
C ASP A 537 -35.49 31.01 10.93
N THR A 538 -34.50 31.83 11.29
CA THR A 538 -34.12 33.05 10.55
C THR A 538 -32.61 33.12 10.35
N VAL A 539 -32.21 33.81 9.30
CA VAL A 539 -30.79 34.04 8.96
C VAL A 539 -30.10 34.85 10.06
N GLU A 540 -30.76 35.89 10.56
CA GLU A 540 -30.23 36.79 11.58
C GLU A 540 -29.91 36.06 12.88
N ALA A 541 -30.84 35.20 13.34
CA ALA A 541 -30.62 34.41 14.56
C ALA A 541 -29.41 33.45 14.40
N GLY A 542 -29.27 32.83 13.22
CA GLY A 542 -28.15 31.93 12.93
C GLY A 542 -26.81 32.68 12.84
N VAL A 543 -26.80 33.85 12.22
CA VAL A 543 -25.57 34.71 12.13
C VAL A 543 -25.15 35.22 13.49
N GLU A 544 -26.07 35.70 14.32
CA GLU A 544 -25.72 36.17 15.67
C GLU A 544 -25.20 35.02 16.53
N ALA A 545 -25.78 33.82 16.47
CA ALA A 545 -25.27 32.65 17.15
C ALA A 545 -23.83 32.29 16.70
N ALA A 546 -23.53 32.44 15.42
CA ALA A 546 -22.19 32.20 14.89
C ALA A 546 -21.17 33.22 15.44
N VAL A 547 -21.58 34.49 15.51
CA VAL A 547 -20.74 35.58 16.06
C VAL A 547 -20.54 35.41 17.57
N GLU A 548 -21.59 35.09 18.34
CA GLU A 548 -21.49 34.78 19.77
C GLU A 548 -20.57 33.61 20.07
N ALA A 549 -20.58 32.58 19.20
CA ALA A 549 -19.67 31.43 19.27
C ALA A 549 -18.21 31.82 18.97
N GLY A 550 -17.97 33.02 18.43
CA GLY A 550 -16.66 33.48 17.99
C GLY A 550 -16.15 32.67 16.78
N ALA A 551 -17.02 32.40 15.82
CA ALA A 551 -16.65 31.66 14.61
C ALA A 551 -15.82 32.52 13.67
N GLU A 552 -14.71 31.98 13.20
CA GLU A 552 -13.87 32.57 12.13
C GLU A 552 -14.38 32.23 10.73
N ILE A 553 -15.11 31.12 10.60
CA ILE A 553 -15.72 30.67 9.33
C ILE A 553 -17.20 30.34 9.60
N VAL A 554 -18.08 30.84 8.76
CA VAL A 554 -19.52 30.54 8.78
C VAL A 554 -19.89 29.84 7.46
N VAL A 555 -20.39 28.61 7.55
CA VAL A 555 -20.77 27.80 6.40
C VAL A 555 -22.30 27.74 6.31
N LEU A 556 -22.87 28.37 5.31
CA LEU A 556 -24.31 28.30 5.05
C LEU A 556 -24.68 26.92 4.46
N CYS A 557 -25.53 26.20 5.18
CA CYS A 557 -25.99 24.86 4.86
C CYS A 557 -27.50 24.86 4.60
N SER A 558 -27.91 24.77 3.33
CA SER A 558 -29.31 24.72 2.89
C SER A 558 -29.45 23.94 1.57
N SER A 559 -30.61 23.97 0.93
CA SER A 559 -30.79 23.42 -0.43
C SER A 559 -30.28 24.38 -1.50
N ASP A 560 -29.95 23.84 -2.69
CA ASP A 560 -29.45 24.65 -3.80
C ASP A 560 -30.45 25.72 -4.25
N ASP A 561 -31.75 25.44 -4.14
CA ASP A 561 -32.85 26.34 -4.53
C ASP A 561 -33.02 27.53 -3.55
N GLU A 562 -32.66 27.34 -2.29
CA GLU A 562 -32.82 28.35 -1.22
C GLU A 562 -31.63 29.33 -1.15
N TYR A 563 -30.49 29.03 -1.75
CA TYR A 563 -29.30 29.87 -1.66
C TYR A 563 -29.43 31.22 -2.37
N ALA A 564 -30.28 31.34 -3.39
CA ALA A 564 -30.49 32.62 -4.07
C ALA A 564 -31.00 33.72 -3.11
N GLU A 565 -31.81 33.33 -2.11
CA GLU A 565 -32.37 34.22 -1.10
C GLU A 565 -31.52 34.26 0.20
N LEU A 566 -31.20 33.09 0.72
CA LEU A 566 -30.56 32.95 2.03
C LEU A 566 -29.09 33.42 2.02
N ALA A 567 -28.34 33.19 0.95
CA ALA A 567 -26.91 33.51 0.94
C ALA A 567 -26.61 35.01 0.95
N PRO A 568 -27.28 35.87 0.13
CA PRO A 568 -27.09 37.31 0.21
C PRO A 568 -27.56 37.90 1.57
N ALA A 569 -28.65 37.38 2.14
CA ALA A 569 -29.13 37.80 3.43
C ALA A 569 -28.12 37.49 4.56
N ALA A 570 -27.59 36.25 4.59
CA ALA A 570 -26.59 35.83 5.57
C ALA A 570 -25.27 36.59 5.42
N TYR A 571 -24.80 36.77 4.18
CA TYR A 571 -23.56 37.52 3.90
C TYR A 571 -23.66 38.97 4.35
N LYS A 572 -24.78 39.62 4.05
CA LYS A 572 -25.07 40.98 4.51
C LYS A 572 -25.16 41.08 6.05
N ALA A 573 -25.88 40.16 6.70
CA ALA A 573 -26.01 40.10 8.14
C ALA A 573 -24.66 39.84 8.81
N LEU A 574 -23.81 39.00 8.24
CA LEU A 574 -22.48 38.70 8.77
C LEU A 574 -21.53 39.90 8.69
N ALA A 575 -21.69 40.77 7.68
CA ALA A 575 -21.00 42.07 7.55
C ALA A 575 -19.46 41.96 7.68
N GLY A 576 -18.83 40.90 7.16
CA GLY A 576 -17.39 40.69 7.23
C GLY A 576 -16.82 40.30 8.59
N ARG A 577 -17.67 39.94 9.58
CA ARG A 577 -17.24 39.52 10.92
C ARG A 577 -16.59 38.11 10.93
N ALA A 578 -16.78 37.33 9.90
CA ALA A 578 -16.13 36.02 9.66
C ALA A 578 -16.05 35.73 8.15
N GLU A 579 -15.25 34.74 7.76
CA GLU A 579 -15.23 34.20 6.40
C GLU A 579 -16.56 33.49 6.10
N PHE A 580 -17.18 33.80 4.96
CA PHE A 580 -18.46 33.26 4.58
C PHE A 580 -18.32 32.21 3.47
N VAL A 581 -18.93 31.05 3.65
CA VAL A 581 -18.82 29.90 2.73
C VAL A 581 -20.21 29.35 2.44
N VAL A 582 -20.49 29.00 1.20
CA VAL A 582 -21.72 28.30 0.79
C VAL A 582 -21.43 26.81 0.58
N ALA A 583 -22.20 25.93 1.25
CA ALA A 583 -22.08 24.49 1.12
C ALA A 583 -22.87 23.98 -0.07
N GLY A 584 -22.30 23.95 -1.27
CA GLY A 584 -22.97 23.50 -2.49
C GLY A 584 -22.35 24.11 -3.75
N MET A 585 -23.03 23.89 -4.86
CA MET A 585 -22.74 24.51 -6.15
C MET A 585 -24.06 24.88 -6.83
N PRO A 586 -24.78 25.89 -6.26
CA PRO A 586 -26.11 26.26 -6.75
C PRO A 586 -26.07 26.87 -8.13
N ALA A 587 -27.18 26.80 -8.87
CA ALA A 587 -27.29 27.39 -10.21
C ALA A 587 -27.13 28.92 -10.19
N CYS A 588 -27.47 29.59 -9.09
CA CYS A 588 -27.31 31.04 -8.88
C CYS A 588 -25.90 31.47 -8.48
N MET A 589 -24.89 30.60 -8.58
CA MET A 589 -23.52 30.88 -8.10
C MET A 589 -22.90 32.15 -8.72
N GLU A 590 -23.15 32.42 -9.99
CA GLU A 590 -22.62 33.63 -10.67
C GLU A 590 -23.27 34.91 -10.13
N ASP A 591 -24.57 34.89 -9.80
CA ASP A 591 -25.26 36.02 -9.17
C ASP A 591 -24.74 36.26 -7.75
N LEU A 592 -24.45 35.16 -7.01
CA LEU A 592 -23.87 35.24 -5.66
C LEU A 592 -22.45 35.81 -5.69
N LYS A 593 -21.65 35.47 -6.69
CA LYS A 593 -20.31 36.08 -6.86
C LYS A 593 -20.40 37.59 -7.15
N ALA A 594 -21.40 38.03 -7.90
CA ALA A 594 -21.59 39.44 -8.21
C ALA A 594 -21.85 40.27 -6.93
N VAL A 595 -22.35 39.69 -5.86
CA VAL A 595 -22.55 40.33 -4.55
C VAL A 595 -21.42 40.07 -3.55
N GLY A 596 -20.29 39.45 -4.02
CA GLY A 596 -19.09 39.25 -3.22
C GLY A 596 -19.00 37.90 -2.49
N ILE A 597 -19.87 36.92 -2.81
CA ILE A 597 -19.85 35.58 -2.24
C ILE A 597 -19.09 34.65 -3.19
N ASP A 598 -17.83 34.39 -2.91
CA ASP A 598 -16.90 33.70 -3.80
C ASP A 598 -16.38 32.34 -3.25
N GLN A 599 -16.72 31.97 -2.01
CA GLN A 599 -16.24 30.76 -1.38
C GLN A 599 -17.32 29.68 -1.32
N TYR A 600 -17.00 28.52 -1.93
CA TYR A 600 -17.90 27.37 -2.03
C TYR A 600 -17.19 26.07 -1.66
N VAL A 601 -17.88 25.20 -0.93
CA VAL A 601 -17.41 23.84 -0.65
C VAL A 601 -18.43 22.82 -1.16
N ASN A 602 -17.98 21.87 -1.97
CA ASN A 602 -18.84 20.86 -2.59
C ASN A 602 -18.02 19.60 -2.96
N VAL A 603 -18.69 18.59 -3.50
CA VAL A 603 -18.06 17.28 -3.85
C VAL A 603 -16.98 17.37 -4.94
N LYS A 604 -16.88 18.50 -5.67
CA LYS A 604 -15.85 18.74 -6.68
C LYS A 604 -14.68 19.60 -6.15
N SER A 605 -14.78 20.11 -4.94
CA SER A 605 -13.74 20.94 -4.34
C SER A 605 -12.44 20.15 -4.14
N ASN A 606 -11.30 20.78 -4.39
CA ASN A 606 -10.02 20.30 -3.91
C ASN A 606 -9.93 20.62 -2.41
N VAL A 607 -10.19 19.63 -1.57
CA VAL A 607 -10.28 19.80 -0.10
C VAL A 607 -8.98 20.36 0.46
N LEU A 608 -7.84 19.79 0.05
CA LEU A 608 -6.53 20.17 0.54
C LEU A 608 -6.20 21.63 0.20
N GLU A 609 -6.32 22.02 -1.05
CA GLU A 609 -5.99 23.37 -1.49
C GLU A 609 -6.95 24.42 -0.92
N THR A 610 -8.23 24.08 -0.79
CA THR A 610 -9.21 24.96 -0.13
C THR A 610 -8.84 25.19 1.33
N LEU A 611 -8.48 24.12 2.06
CA LEU A 611 -8.11 24.24 3.47
C LEU A 611 -6.76 24.96 3.67
N LYS A 612 -5.78 24.75 2.77
CA LYS A 612 -4.53 25.53 2.76
C LYS A 612 -4.83 27.02 2.59
N ALA A 613 -5.74 27.39 1.70
CA ALA A 613 -6.15 28.79 1.51
C ALA A 613 -6.81 29.38 2.76
N PHE A 614 -7.64 28.60 3.48
CA PHE A 614 -8.20 29.02 4.77
C PHE A 614 -7.13 29.18 5.84
N ASN A 615 -6.14 28.27 5.93
CA ASN A 615 -5.03 28.44 6.87
C ASN A 615 -4.31 29.78 6.64
N VAL A 616 -4.03 30.13 5.38
CA VAL A 616 -3.40 31.44 5.04
C VAL A 616 -4.28 32.61 5.50
N LYS A 617 -5.58 32.59 5.19
CA LYS A 617 -6.53 33.66 5.60
C LYS A 617 -6.62 33.83 7.13
N LEU A 618 -6.52 32.73 7.86
CA LEU A 618 -6.55 32.71 9.32
C LEU A 618 -5.19 32.99 9.97
N GLY A 619 -4.16 33.28 9.17
CA GLY A 619 -2.81 33.52 9.66
C GLY A 619 -2.16 32.29 10.30
N ILE A 620 -2.45 31.12 9.76
CA ILE A 620 -1.80 29.85 10.03
C ILE A 620 -0.93 29.58 8.80
N ALA A 621 0.37 29.78 8.91
CA ALA A 621 1.29 29.65 7.76
C ALA A 621 1.82 28.23 7.62
#